data_a611f64b1f188a3083bbae2387ecbf88
#
_entry.id   a611f64b1f188a3083bbae2387ecbf88
#
_cell.length_a   1.000
_cell.length_b   1.000
_cell.length_c   1.000
_cell.angle_alpha   90.00
_cell.angle_beta   90.00
_cell.angle_gamma   90.00
#
_symmetry.space_group_name_H-M   'P 1'
#
loop_
_entity.id
_entity.type
_entity.pdbx_description
1 polymer ?
#
loop_
_entity_poly.entity_id
_entity_poly.type
_entity_poly.pdbx_seq_one_letter_code
_entity_poly.pdbx_strand_id
1 'polypeptide(L)'
;MRFKNTRGSLKVFAVAGTQTVLFSLDIAKTKVQGKKLIGFSFERKDKSGQVKKLNGSKRFESLKGTAKQNISLVQTYFWKDYTADPGQTYTYTIKAMMGAANNFSTGYEVSIKIQTEPLNTGIHSVYFNYGVTGSQAYSNRFDNKHVDDLSPEKKKQALAMLGRELWQDGLLQFVQQAKDNSYQLVGMFYELQYKEFLLALKKAKQNGAAVEIRYSAKTGQKEKNEAAIAAAGIESFCNIRTKVSQPHNKFMILCKDGKPIEVWTGSTNITLQGIFGQSNTGHWIKDAGVAEKYFQYWNIIKDNPTVAQSAVISEAVKADTDLTTLKKGTHIFFSPRSSPTLLSHYANLIDSAEKMACMIIPFNIDDLFRDVYAKDKDHLRYILFEKAAEAKSVQSNDRDLMITAGAILKTPVEQWVKEISSKTNTGAGILYVHNKFFLIDPLEKVPVVVTGSANFSKSSITINDENTIVIKGDQRVADIYLTEYSRMFEHFWPRYLSTLPVRSFSKPLDEGYSWHLDYYNTAKMGCKRKKVFNAMKDAKEN
;
A
#
# COMPACT_ATOMS: atom_id res chain seq x y z
N MET A 1 -7.97 -0.80 12.50
CA MET A 1 -8.55 -1.20 13.83
C MET A 1 -8.02 -2.55 14.26
N ARG A 2 -7.85 -2.78 15.56
CA ARG A 2 -7.27 -4.00 16.12
C ARG A 2 -8.26 -4.70 17.03
N PHE A 3 -8.32 -6.01 16.94
CA PHE A 3 -9.27 -6.85 17.67
C PHE A 3 -8.60 -8.11 18.18
N LYS A 4 -9.09 -8.65 19.29
CA LYS A 4 -8.71 -9.96 19.81
C LYS A 4 -9.92 -10.67 20.40
N ASN A 5 -9.92 -11.98 20.36
CA ASN A 5 -10.87 -12.82 21.09
C ASN A 5 -10.24 -14.16 21.45
N THR A 6 -10.71 -14.76 22.54
CA THR A 6 -10.24 -16.05 23.04
C THR A 6 -11.44 -16.91 23.43
N ARG A 7 -11.48 -18.13 22.91
CA ARG A 7 -12.43 -19.15 23.37
C ARG A 7 -11.73 -20.49 23.57
N GLY A 8 -11.75 -20.98 24.77
CA GLY A 8 -10.99 -22.16 25.14
C GLY A 8 -9.49 -21.94 24.94
N SER A 9 -8.87 -22.77 24.09
CA SER A 9 -7.43 -22.71 23.83
C SER A 9 -7.06 -21.92 22.56
N LEU A 10 -8.03 -21.54 21.74
CA LEU A 10 -7.79 -20.77 20.51
C LEU A 10 -7.90 -19.27 20.80
N LYS A 11 -6.84 -18.53 20.48
CA LYS A 11 -6.79 -17.08 20.52
C LYS A 11 -6.71 -16.56 19.10
N VAL A 12 -7.43 -15.50 18.80
CA VAL A 12 -7.44 -14.81 17.52
C VAL A 12 -7.13 -13.35 17.73
N PHE A 13 -6.21 -12.83 16.94
CA PHE A 13 -5.84 -11.42 16.84
C PHE A 13 -6.09 -10.96 15.41
N ALA A 14 -6.61 -9.76 15.24
CA ALA A 14 -6.89 -9.24 13.92
C ALA A 14 -6.53 -7.76 13.81
N VAL A 15 -5.99 -7.39 12.63
CA VAL A 15 -5.78 -6.01 12.21
C VAL A 15 -6.62 -5.77 10.97
N ALA A 16 -7.52 -4.79 11.03
CA ALA A 16 -8.38 -4.42 9.92
C ALA A 16 -7.97 -3.06 9.35
N GLY A 17 -7.67 -3.03 8.06
CA GLY A 17 -7.59 -1.83 7.24
C GLY A 17 -8.93 -1.51 6.60
N THR A 18 -8.91 -0.85 5.45
CA THR A 18 -10.13 -0.49 4.69
C THR A 18 -10.76 -1.71 4.00
N GLN A 19 -9.98 -2.53 3.32
CA GLN A 19 -10.46 -3.67 2.53
C GLN A 19 -9.75 -5.00 2.87
N THR A 20 -8.85 -4.97 3.83
CA THR A 20 -8.03 -6.12 4.20
C THR A 20 -8.12 -6.36 5.69
N VAL A 21 -8.31 -7.63 6.08
CA VAL A 21 -8.22 -8.07 7.48
C VAL A 21 -7.12 -9.11 7.59
N LEU A 22 -6.13 -8.83 8.43
CA LEU A 22 -5.05 -9.77 8.77
C LEU A 22 -5.38 -10.48 10.07
N PHE A 23 -5.17 -11.79 10.11
CA PHE A 23 -5.37 -12.62 11.29
C PHE A 23 -4.06 -13.23 11.75
N SER A 24 -3.85 -13.23 13.06
CA SER A 24 -2.87 -14.06 13.72
C SER A 24 -3.56 -14.94 14.75
N LEU A 25 -3.16 -16.21 14.80
CA LEU A 25 -3.76 -17.22 15.67
C LEU A 25 -2.75 -17.66 16.73
N ASP A 26 -3.25 -18.09 17.86
CA ASP A 26 -2.44 -18.76 18.87
C ASP A 26 -3.20 -19.91 19.55
N ILE A 27 -2.51 -21.00 19.69
CA ILE A 27 -2.92 -22.16 20.52
C ILE A 27 -1.66 -22.63 21.24
N ALA A 28 -1.75 -22.90 22.54
CA ALA A 28 -0.60 -23.40 23.29
C ALA A 28 -0.12 -24.77 22.71
N LYS A 29 1.19 -24.96 22.60
CA LYS A 29 1.80 -26.18 22.03
C LYS A 29 1.24 -27.43 22.65
N THR A 30 1.07 -27.48 23.98
CA THR A 30 0.52 -28.61 24.76
C THR A 30 -0.94 -28.94 24.39
N LYS A 31 -1.67 -28.03 23.79
CA LYS A 31 -3.08 -28.21 23.38
C LYS A 31 -3.23 -28.77 21.96
N VAL A 32 -2.17 -28.76 21.15
CA VAL A 32 -2.15 -29.33 19.79
C VAL A 32 -1.21 -30.52 19.67
N GLN A 33 -0.24 -30.66 20.57
CA GLN A 33 0.68 -31.78 20.60
C GLN A 33 -0.09 -33.08 20.80
N GLY A 34 0.07 -34.05 19.90
CA GLY A 34 -0.65 -35.32 19.92
C GLY A 34 -2.11 -35.27 19.47
N LYS A 35 -2.67 -34.10 19.14
CA LYS A 35 -4.08 -33.92 18.74
C LYS A 35 -4.32 -33.82 17.24
N LYS A 36 -3.32 -34.04 16.40
CA LYS A 36 -3.45 -34.08 14.94
C LYS A 36 -4.10 -32.80 14.37
N LEU A 37 -3.58 -31.58 14.72
CA LEU A 37 -4.04 -30.33 14.13
C LEU A 37 -3.77 -30.37 12.62
N ILE A 38 -4.83 -30.52 11.81
CA ILE A 38 -4.73 -30.66 10.36
C ILE A 38 -4.79 -29.29 9.64
N GLY A 39 -5.27 -28.24 10.27
CA GLY A 39 -5.35 -26.90 9.73
C GLY A 39 -6.43 -26.04 10.39
N PHE A 40 -6.66 -24.87 9.82
CA PHE A 40 -7.74 -23.97 10.23
C PHE A 40 -8.73 -23.77 9.10
N SER A 41 -10.01 -23.52 9.45
CA SER A 41 -11.03 -23.02 8.53
C SER A 41 -11.49 -21.63 8.96
N PHE A 42 -11.85 -20.80 7.98
CA PHE A 42 -12.33 -19.44 8.18
C PHE A 42 -13.66 -19.23 7.47
N GLU A 43 -14.62 -18.66 8.18
CA GLU A 43 -15.91 -18.26 7.65
C GLU A 43 -16.14 -16.78 8.01
N ARG A 44 -16.67 -15.99 7.07
CA ARG A 44 -17.05 -14.61 7.27
C ARG A 44 -18.55 -14.46 7.07
N LYS A 45 -19.23 -13.93 8.08
CA LYS A 45 -20.65 -13.56 8.03
C LYS A 45 -20.75 -12.04 7.97
N ASP A 46 -21.48 -11.52 7.00
CA ASP A 46 -21.80 -10.09 6.88
C ASP A 46 -23.05 -9.68 7.66
N LYS A 47 -23.42 -8.40 7.58
CA LYS A 47 -24.60 -7.85 8.26
C LYS A 47 -25.92 -8.43 7.74
N SER A 48 -25.97 -8.89 6.49
CA SER A 48 -27.16 -9.51 5.91
C SER A 48 -27.34 -10.97 6.37
N GLY A 49 -26.35 -11.52 7.07
CA GLY A 49 -26.33 -12.91 7.49
C GLY A 49 -25.68 -13.85 6.45
N GLN A 50 -25.23 -13.34 5.30
CA GLN A 50 -24.57 -14.14 4.28
C GLN A 50 -23.24 -14.67 4.80
N VAL A 51 -23.01 -15.96 4.66
CA VAL A 51 -21.77 -16.63 5.08
C VAL A 51 -20.91 -16.95 3.87
N LYS A 52 -19.65 -16.49 3.90
CA LYS A 52 -18.62 -16.78 2.90
C LYS A 52 -17.50 -17.61 3.54
N LYS A 53 -17.20 -18.77 2.95
CA LYS A 53 -16.00 -19.54 3.31
C LYS A 53 -14.77 -18.89 2.68
N LEU A 54 -13.74 -18.70 3.50
CA LEU A 54 -12.45 -18.13 3.08
C LEU A 54 -11.44 -19.29 2.94
N ASN A 55 -11.43 -19.92 1.78
CA ASN A 55 -10.64 -21.11 1.51
C ASN A 55 -9.17 -20.77 1.22
N GLY A 56 -8.26 -21.66 1.62
CA GLY A 56 -6.88 -21.66 1.16
C GLY A 56 -6.76 -22.07 -0.32
N SER A 57 -5.60 -21.85 -0.92
CA SER A 57 -5.32 -22.24 -2.31
C SER A 57 -4.84 -23.69 -2.46
N LYS A 58 -4.32 -24.28 -1.40
CA LYS A 58 -3.76 -25.65 -1.40
C LYS A 58 -4.81 -26.71 -1.07
N ARG A 59 -4.54 -27.93 -1.50
CA ARG A 59 -5.38 -29.11 -1.29
C ARG A 59 -4.56 -30.25 -0.68
N PHE A 60 -5.26 -31.24 -0.12
CA PHE A 60 -4.64 -32.50 0.32
C PHE A 60 -4.41 -33.43 -0.88
N GLU A 61 -3.23 -34.01 -0.99
CA GLU A 61 -2.90 -34.91 -2.10
C GLU A 61 -3.73 -36.21 -2.02
N SER A 62 -3.92 -36.74 -0.80
CA SER A 62 -4.72 -37.95 -0.57
C SER A 62 -6.20 -37.83 -0.97
N LEU A 63 -6.70 -36.60 -1.10
CA LEU A 63 -8.09 -36.35 -1.49
C LEU A 63 -8.30 -36.09 -2.98
N LYS A 64 -7.24 -36.06 -3.77
CA LYS A 64 -7.29 -35.85 -5.22
C LYS A 64 -8.13 -36.94 -5.91
N GLY A 65 -9.08 -36.52 -6.76
CA GLY A 65 -9.99 -37.45 -7.46
C GLY A 65 -11.14 -37.97 -6.59
N THR A 66 -11.27 -37.57 -5.33
CA THR A 66 -12.39 -37.94 -4.47
C THR A 66 -13.45 -36.85 -4.39
N ALA A 67 -14.64 -37.16 -3.88
CA ALA A 67 -15.70 -36.18 -3.61
C ALA A 67 -15.25 -35.07 -2.63
N LYS A 68 -14.18 -35.28 -1.87
CA LYS A 68 -13.59 -34.35 -0.90
C LYS A 68 -12.41 -33.55 -1.44
N GLN A 69 -12.05 -33.65 -2.71
CA GLN A 69 -10.89 -32.99 -3.33
C GLN A 69 -10.90 -31.46 -3.19
N ASN A 70 -12.06 -30.84 -3.03
CA ASN A 70 -12.21 -29.39 -2.87
C ASN A 70 -12.04 -28.90 -1.44
N ILE A 71 -11.80 -29.79 -0.48
CA ILE A 71 -11.50 -29.40 0.90
C ILE A 71 -10.19 -28.60 0.92
N SER A 72 -10.27 -27.40 1.48
CA SER A 72 -9.13 -26.51 1.63
C SER A 72 -9.11 -25.97 3.04
N LEU A 73 -8.07 -26.31 3.77
CA LEU A 73 -7.77 -25.75 5.07
C LEU A 73 -6.58 -24.77 4.96
N VAL A 74 -6.39 -23.98 6.00
CA VAL A 74 -5.28 -23.05 6.13
C VAL A 74 -4.26 -23.66 7.08
N GLN A 75 -3.05 -23.96 6.59
CA GLN A 75 -1.94 -24.49 7.39
C GLN A 75 -0.91 -23.37 7.66
N THR A 76 -1.39 -22.31 8.32
CA THR A 76 -0.55 -21.23 8.84
C THR A 76 -1.28 -20.59 10.02
N TYR A 77 -0.52 -20.02 10.97
CA TYR A 77 -1.07 -19.20 12.06
C TYR A 77 -1.34 -17.76 11.61
N PHE A 78 -1.15 -17.45 10.30
CA PHE A 78 -1.51 -16.19 9.68
C PHE A 78 -2.49 -16.41 8.55
N TRP A 79 -3.54 -15.63 8.55
CA TRP A 79 -4.50 -15.63 7.46
C TRP A 79 -4.94 -14.20 7.13
N LYS A 80 -5.57 -14.04 6.00
CA LYS A 80 -5.99 -12.75 5.51
C LYS A 80 -7.26 -12.85 4.69
N ASP A 81 -8.12 -11.87 4.85
CA ASP A 81 -9.24 -11.61 3.96
C ASP A 81 -8.98 -10.31 3.20
N TYR A 82 -8.80 -10.42 1.89
CA TYR A 82 -8.60 -9.31 0.96
C TYR A 82 -9.90 -8.89 0.26
N THR A 83 -11.04 -9.36 0.73
CA THR A 83 -12.35 -9.18 0.09
C THR A 83 -13.37 -8.50 0.98
N ALA A 84 -12.92 -7.88 2.06
CA ALA A 84 -13.76 -7.05 2.91
C ALA A 84 -14.01 -5.70 2.25
N ASP A 85 -15.12 -5.04 2.59
CA ASP A 85 -15.45 -3.70 2.12
C ASP A 85 -15.19 -2.66 3.22
N PRO A 86 -14.92 -1.39 2.86
CA PRO A 86 -14.65 -0.34 3.82
C PRO A 86 -15.85 -0.04 4.73
N GLY A 87 -15.58 0.20 6.02
CA GLY A 87 -16.58 0.62 6.99
C GLY A 87 -17.63 -0.46 7.33
N GLN A 88 -17.39 -1.72 6.93
CA GLN A 88 -18.33 -2.81 7.20
C GLN A 88 -17.98 -3.56 8.48
N THR A 89 -19.00 -4.17 9.06
CA THR A 89 -18.85 -5.05 10.22
C THR A 89 -19.12 -6.49 9.79
N TYR A 90 -18.18 -7.37 10.12
CA TYR A 90 -18.24 -8.79 9.84
C TYR A 90 -18.07 -9.59 11.13
N THR A 91 -18.65 -10.79 11.16
CA THR A 91 -18.31 -11.80 12.15
C THR A 91 -17.51 -12.91 11.47
N TYR A 92 -16.27 -13.09 11.92
CA TYR A 92 -15.44 -14.21 11.46
C TYR A 92 -15.50 -15.34 12.45
N THR A 93 -15.75 -16.55 11.95
CA THR A 93 -15.66 -17.80 12.73
C THR A 93 -14.44 -18.57 12.28
N ILE A 94 -13.53 -18.80 13.21
CA ILE A 94 -12.27 -19.49 12.99
C ILE A 94 -12.31 -20.83 13.76
N LYS A 95 -12.02 -21.93 13.06
CA LYS A 95 -12.03 -23.27 13.63
C LYS A 95 -10.67 -23.93 13.47
N ALA A 96 -10.13 -24.46 14.54
CA ALA A 96 -8.98 -25.36 14.50
C ALA A 96 -9.49 -26.78 14.27
N MET A 97 -9.12 -27.35 13.12
CA MET A 97 -9.60 -28.66 12.68
C MET A 97 -8.62 -29.76 13.12
N MET A 98 -9.15 -30.78 13.77
CA MET A 98 -8.39 -31.91 14.33
C MET A 98 -8.78 -33.22 13.64
N GLY A 99 -7.78 -34.07 13.33
CA GLY A 99 -8.00 -35.38 12.69
C GLY A 99 -7.19 -35.54 11.41
N ALA A 100 -7.58 -36.50 10.58
CA ALA A 100 -6.95 -36.80 9.29
C ALA A 100 -7.62 -36.03 8.15
N ALA A 101 -6.93 -35.86 7.01
CA ALA A 101 -7.42 -35.11 5.85
C ALA A 101 -8.82 -35.58 5.37
N ASN A 102 -9.10 -36.87 5.42
CA ASN A 102 -10.38 -37.46 5.02
C ASN A 102 -11.42 -37.53 6.15
N ASN A 103 -11.01 -37.31 7.42
CA ASN A 103 -11.88 -37.40 8.61
C ASN A 103 -11.37 -36.47 9.72
N PHE A 104 -11.86 -35.22 9.73
CA PHE A 104 -11.53 -34.25 10.76
C PHE A 104 -12.79 -33.58 11.33
N SER A 105 -12.67 -33.04 12.53
CA SER A 105 -13.72 -32.34 13.24
C SER A 105 -13.20 -31.05 13.86
N THR A 106 -14.11 -30.19 14.32
CA THR A 106 -13.74 -28.97 15.04
C THR A 106 -13.21 -29.30 16.43
N GLY A 107 -11.94 -28.98 16.68
CA GLY A 107 -11.35 -29.10 18.00
C GLY A 107 -11.53 -27.85 18.86
N TYR A 108 -11.32 -26.68 18.28
CA TYR A 108 -11.53 -25.37 18.90
C TYR A 108 -12.18 -24.42 17.91
N GLU A 109 -13.03 -23.54 18.42
CA GLU A 109 -13.72 -22.53 17.61
C GLU A 109 -13.77 -21.21 18.35
N VAL A 110 -13.56 -20.11 17.62
CA VAL A 110 -13.76 -18.76 18.13
C VAL A 110 -14.43 -17.88 17.05
N SER A 111 -15.39 -17.07 17.46
CA SER A 111 -15.96 -16.03 16.61
C SER A 111 -15.48 -14.67 17.08
N ILE A 112 -15.13 -13.80 16.14
CA ILE A 112 -14.65 -12.44 16.40
C ILE A 112 -15.38 -11.45 15.49
N LYS A 113 -15.94 -10.39 16.09
CA LYS A 113 -16.60 -9.32 15.37
C LYS A 113 -15.58 -8.25 15.00
N ILE A 114 -15.46 -7.93 13.72
CA ILE A 114 -14.45 -7.03 13.18
C ILE A 114 -15.14 -5.94 12.36
N GLN A 115 -14.75 -4.69 12.60
CA GLN A 115 -15.11 -3.56 11.76
C GLN A 115 -13.89 -3.15 10.93
N THR A 116 -14.06 -3.01 9.61
CA THR A 116 -13.04 -2.43 8.72
C THR A 116 -13.03 -0.92 8.85
N GLU A 117 -11.87 -0.31 8.54
CA GLU A 117 -11.73 1.14 8.53
C GLU A 117 -12.62 1.75 7.43
N PRO A 118 -13.44 2.75 7.74
CA PRO A 118 -14.16 3.48 6.72
C PRO A 118 -13.18 4.34 5.90
N LEU A 119 -13.56 4.61 4.64
CA LEU A 119 -12.89 5.62 3.83
C LEU A 119 -13.06 7.01 4.42
N ASN A 120 -12.69 8.01 3.96
CA ASN A 120 -13.04 9.42 4.16
C ASN A 120 -13.43 9.82 5.61
N THR A 121 -12.70 9.33 6.61
CA THR A 121 -12.92 9.67 8.04
C THR A 121 -11.63 10.13 8.72
N GLY A 122 -11.77 11.01 9.73
CA GLY A 122 -10.66 11.57 10.49
C GLY A 122 -9.80 12.54 9.67
N ILE A 123 -8.64 12.86 10.19
CA ILE A 123 -7.68 13.77 9.54
C ILE A 123 -7.09 13.12 8.28
N HIS A 124 -6.74 11.85 8.36
CA HIS A 124 -6.08 11.10 7.29
C HIS A 124 -7.05 10.12 6.62
N SER A 125 -7.29 10.28 5.33
CA SER A 125 -7.99 9.31 4.49
C SER A 125 -7.00 8.74 3.47
N VAL A 126 -6.82 7.43 3.48
CA VAL A 126 -5.82 6.73 2.67
C VAL A 126 -6.52 5.85 1.65
N TYR A 127 -6.10 5.98 0.40
CA TYR A 127 -6.69 5.29 -0.73
C TYR A 127 -5.62 4.50 -1.50
N PHE A 128 -5.93 3.27 -1.82
CA PHE A 128 -5.09 2.42 -2.66
C PHE A 128 -5.88 1.94 -3.88
N ASN A 129 -5.18 1.66 -4.96
CA ASN A 129 -5.74 0.91 -6.08
C ASN A 129 -5.39 -0.58 -5.96
N TYR A 130 -6.03 -1.41 -6.78
CA TYR A 130 -5.59 -2.78 -6.94
C TYR A 130 -4.40 -2.87 -7.91
N GLY A 131 -4.49 -2.19 -9.04
CA GLY A 131 -3.52 -2.35 -10.09
C GLY A 131 -3.33 -3.83 -10.44
N VAL A 132 -2.12 -4.22 -10.76
CA VAL A 132 -1.79 -5.62 -11.07
C VAL A 132 -2.01 -6.59 -9.90
N THR A 133 -2.00 -6.10 -8.67
CA THR A 133 -2.23 -6.96 -7.49
C THR A 133 -3.67 -7.51 -7.41
N GLY A 134 -4.58 -6.96 -8.19
CA GLY A 134 -5.94 -7.47 -8.38
C GLY A 134 -6.09 -8.57 -9.42
N SER A 135 -4.99 -9.06 -10.03
CA SER A 135 -5.03 -9.96 -11.20
C SER A 135 -5.89 -11.21 -11.03
N GLN A 136 -5.88 -11.84 -9.85
CA GLN A 136 -6.71 -13.03 -9.61
C GLN A 136 -8.21 -12.69 -9.51
N ALA A 137 -8.56 -11.61 -8.83
CA ALA A 137 -9.94 -11.16 -8.74
C ALA A 137 -10.46 -10.68 -10.09
N TYR A 138 -9.60 -10.04 -10.88
CA TYR A 138 -9.89 -9.65 -12.26
C TYR A 138 -10.16 -10.87 -13.15
N SER A 139 -9.29 -11.86 -13.12
CA SER A 139 -9.43 -13.10 -13.87
C SER A 139 -10.76 -13.80 -13.59
N ASN A 140 -11.14 -13.90 -12.32
CA ASN A 140 -12.40 -14.52 -11.88
C ASN A 140 -13.65 -13.73 -12.33
N ARG A 141 -13.56 -12.41 -12.49
CA ARG A 141 -14.72 -11.55 -12.82
C ARG A 141 -14.88 -11.31 -14.32
N PHE A 142 -13.79 -11.29 -15.07
CA PHE A 142 -13.76 -10.91 -16.49
C PHE A 142 -13.27 -12.03 -17.40
N ASP A 143 -13.40 -13.30 -16.96
CA ASP A 143 -13.04 -14.49 -17.73
C ASP A 143 -11.61 -14.46 -18.28
N ASN A 144 -10.71 -13.80 -17.53
CA ASN A 144 -9.32 -13.63 -17.90
C ASN A 144 -9.10 -12.92 -19.26
N LYS A 145 -10.05 -12.08 -19.70
CA LYS A 145 -9.93 -11.30 -20.94
C LYS A 145 -9.04 -10.08 -20.74
N HIS A 146 -8.39 -9.63 -21.80
CA HIS A 146 -7.65 -8.37 -21.81
C HIS A 146 -8.62 -7.19 -21.59
N VAL A 147 -8.15 -6.14 -20.90
CA VAL A 147 -9.01 -4.98 -20.53
C VAL A 147 -9.59 -4.30 -21.79
N ASP A 148 -8.80 -4.19 -22.85
CA ASP A 148 -9.20 -3.53 -24.09
C ASP A 148 -10.14 -4.40 -24.96
N ASP A 149 -10.20 -5.72 -24.73
CA ASP A 149 -11.11 -6.65 -25.40
C ASP A 149 -12.49 -6.73 -24.72
N LEU A 150 -12.69 -6.03 -23.62
CA LEU A 150 -13.96 -5.99 -22.93
C LEU A 150 -14.94 -5.03 -23.63
N SER A 151 -16.23 -5.35 -23.55
CA SER A 151 -17.26 -4.38 -23.96
C SER A 151 -17.13 -3.08 -23.14
N PRO A 152 -17.60 -1.94 -23.67
CA PRO A 152 -17.47 -0.64 -22.98
C PRO A 152 -17.94 -0.66 -21.52
N GLU A 153 -19.07 -1.33 -21.25
CA GLU A 153 -19.63 -1.46 -19.90
C GLU A 153 -18.72 -2.33 -18.99
N LYS A 154 -18.27 -3.50 -19.49
CA LYS A 154 -17.34 -4.36 -18.74
C LYS A 154 -15.99 -3.70 -18.53
N LYS A 155 -15.50 -2.93 -19.51
CA LYS A 155 -14.26 -2.14 -19.37
C LYS A 155 -14.38 -1.10 -18.27
N LYS A 156 -15.50 -0.39 -18.18
CA LYS A 156 -15.78 0.56 -17.09
C LYS A 156 -15.77 -0.14 -15.72
N GLN A 157 -16.41 -1.33 -15.62
CA GLN A 157 -16.39 -2.12 -14.39
C GLN A 157 -14.99 -2.63 -14.04
N ALA A 158 -14.19 -3.02 -15.04
CA ALA A 158 -12.81 -3.46 -14.85
C ALA A 158 -11.91 -2.32 -14.31
N LEU A 159 -12.02 -1.13 -14.90
CA LEU A 159 -11.29 0.05 -14.44
C LEU A 159 -11.75 0.46 -13.03
N ALA A 160 -13.05 0.45 -12.74
CA ALA A 160 -13.56 0.71 -11.40
C ALA A 160 -12.98 -0.27 -10.36
N MET A 161 -12.90 -1.57 -10.71
CA MET A 161 -12.28 -2.57 -9.86
C MET A 161 -10.77 -2.33 -9.68
N LEU A 162 -10.01 -2.08 -10.75
CA LEU A 162 -8.57 -1.87 -10.70
C LEU A 162 -8.19 -0.57 -9.98
N GLY A 163 -8.94 0.51 -10.20
CA GLY A 163 -8.76 1.79 -9.52
C GLY A 163 -9.19 1.77 -8.07
N ARG A 164 -10.07 0.85 -7.71
CA ARG A 164 -10.64 0.70 -6.36
C ARG A 164 -11.11 2.06 -5.83
N GLU A 165 -10.85 2.37 -4.58
CA GLU A 165 -11.20 3.66 -3.98
C GLU A 165 -10.31 4.84 -4.41
N LEU A 166 -9.13 4.60 -4.99
CA LEU A 166 -8.16 5.66 -5.31
C LEU A 166 -8.71 6.71 -6.29
N TRP A 167 -9.43 6.26 -7.32
CA TRP A 167 -9.99 7.17 -8.32
C TRP A 167 -11.32 7.80 -7.88
N GLN A 168 -12.35 6.97 -7.70
CA GLN A 168 -13.72 7.48 -7.54
C GLN A 168 -13.97 8.07 -6.15
N ASP A 169 -13.53 7.38 -5.10
CA ASP A 169 -13.79 7.77 -3.72
C ASP A 169 -12.74 8.74 -3.17
N GLY A 170 -11.54 8.76 -3.76
CA GLY A 170 -10.45 9.62 -3.37
C GLY A 170 -10.27 10.82 -4.28
N LEU A 171 -9.49 10.65 -5.35
CA LEU A 171 -8.98 11.73 -6.18
C LEU A 171 -10.09 12.55 -6.84
N LEU A 172 -11.13 11.88 -7.40
CA LEU A 172 -12.26 12.57 -8.03
C LEU A 172 -13.08 13.35 -7.01
N GLN A 173 -13.38 12.75 -5.85
CA GLN A 173 -14.14 13.45 -4.80
C GLN A 173 -13.38 14.63 -4.22
N PHE A 174 -12.04 14.55 -4.12
CA PHE A 174 -11.24 15.69 -3.69
C PHE A 174 -11.44 16.90 -4.63
N VAL A 175 -11.34 16.70 -5.95
CA VAL A 175 -11.56 17.77 -6.94
C VAL A 175 -12.99 18.31 -6.90
N GLN A 176 -13.98 17.44 -6.74
CA GLN A 176 -15.40 17.79 -6.74
C GLN A 176 -15.85 18.65 -5.55
N GLN A 177 -15.01 18.80 -4.51
CA GLN A 177 -15.29 19.75 -3.43
C GLN A 177 -15.25 21.21 -3.90
N ALA A 178 -14.48 21.53 -4.95
CA ALA A 178 -14.38 22.87 -5.54
C ALA A 178 -15.59 23.15 -6.43
N LYS A 179 -16.73 23.48 -5.82
CA LYS A 179 -18.05 23.54 -6.45
C LYS A 179 -18.56 24.94 -6.78
N ASP A 180 -17.90 25.99 -6.31
CA ASP A 180 -18.28 27.39 -6.51
C ASP A 180 -17.06 28.34 -6.33
N ASN A 181 -17.28 29.65 -6.44
CA ASN A 181 -16.26 30.69 -6.40
C ASN A 181 -15.62 30.92 -5.01
N SER A 182 -16.14 30.31 -3.94
CA SER A 182 -15.51 30.34 -2.62
C SER A 182 -14.31 29.38 -2.53
N TYR A 183 -14.15 28.48 -3.53
CA TYR A 183 -13.10 27.48 -3.53
C TYR A 183 -11.96 27.81 -4.49
N GLN A 184 -10.76 27.34 -4.11
CA GLN A 184 -9.58 27.35 -4.97
C GLN A 184 -8.89 25.98 -4.90
N LEU A 185 -8.48 25.47 -6.07
CA LEU A 185 -7.63 24.30 -6.24
C LEU A 185 -6.28 24.73 -6.81
N VAL A 186 -5.20 24.45 -6.09
CA VAL A 186 -3.84 24.60 -6.60
C VAL A 186 -3.08 23.30 -6.46
N GLY A 187 -2.19 23.00 -7.41
CA GLY A 187 -1.48 21.73 -7.34
C GLY A 187 -0.35 21.58 -8.34
N MET A 188 0.47 20.56 -8.09
CA MET A 188 1.61 20.22 -8.93
C MET A 188 1.64 18.73 -9.22
N PHE A 189 1.82 18.38 -10.50
CA PHE A 189 1.86 17.01 -10.99
C PHE A 189 3.04 16.75 -11.93
N TYR A 190 3.69 15.62 -11.74
CA TYR A 190 4.73 15.14 -12.65
C TYR A 190 4.13 14.70 -13.99
N GLU A 191 3.16 13.79 -13.96
CA GLU A 191 2.37 13.35 -15.11
C GLU A 191 0.92 13.79 -14.92
N LEU A 192 0.36 14.46 -15.94
CA LEU A 192 -0.96 15.05 -15.92
C LEU A 192 -1.68 14.72 -17.24
N GLN A 193 -2.16 13.48 -17.38
CA GLN A 193 -2.57 12.94 -18.68
C GLN A 193 -3.95 12.24 -18.65
N TYR A 194 -4.49 11.90 -17.46
CA TYR A 194 -5.74 11.16 -17.39
C TYR A 194 -6.94 12.08 -17.66
N LYS A 195 -7.60 11.86 -18.80
CA LYS A 195 -8.66 12.70 -19.36
C LYS A 195 -9.76 13.06 -18.36
N GLU A 196 -10.28 12.05 -17.63
CA GLU A 196 -11.41 12.26 -16.71
C GLU A 196 -11.02 13.17 -15.54
N PHE A 197 -9.77 13.12 -15.09
CA PHE A 197 -9.25 14.03 -14.08
C PHE A 197 -9.14 15.47 -14.62
N LEU A 198 -8.60 15.65 -15.83
CA LEU A 198 -8.49 16.96 -16.49
C LEU A 198 -9.87 17.59 -16.70
N LEU A 199 -10.87 16.77 -17.10
CA LEU A 199 -12.25 17.23 -17.24
C LEU A 199 -12.89 17.59 -15.89
N ALA A 200 -12.52 16.90 -14.80
CA ALA A 200 -12.99 17.27 -13.46
C ALA A 200 -12.42 18.64 -13.02
N LEU A 201 -11.14 18.94 -13.30
CA LEU A 201 -10.55 20.26 -13.07
C LEU A 201 -11.26 21.35 -13.91
N LYS A 202 -11.52 21.06 -15.20
CA LYS A 202 -12.28 21.96 -16.07
C LYS A 202 -13.66 22.26 -15.50
N LYS A 203 -14.36 21.23 -15.00
CA LYS A 203 -15.69 21.38 -14.38
C LYS A 203 -15.64 22.24 -13.12
N ALA A 204 -14.64 22.05 -12.25
CA ALA A 204 -14.45 22.90 -11.08
C ALA A 204 -14.28 24.38 -11.47
N LYS A 205 -13.45 24.65 -12.48
CA LYS A 205 -13.27 26.02 -13.04
C LYS A 205 -14.58 26.59 -13.61
N GLN A 206 -15.34 25.79 -14.35
CA GLN A 206 -16.65 26.20 -14.91
C GLN A 206 -17.70 26.50 -13.83
N ASN A 207 -17.61 25.81 -12.68
CA ASN A 207 -18.47 26.06 -11.52
C ASN A 207 -18.10 27.34 -10.75
N GLY A 208 -17.02 28.04 -11.15
CA GLY A 208 -16.56 29.30 -10.53
C GLY A 208 -15.33 29.17 -9.66
N ALA A 209 -14.87 27.95 -9.32
CA ALA A 209 -13.69 27.79 -8.50
C ALA A 209 -12.42 28.35 -9.19
N ALA A 210 -11.51 28.94 -8.42
CA ALA A 210 -10.18 29.26 -8.92
C ALA A 210 -9.36 27.97 -9.05
N VAL A 211 -8.72 27.75 -10.22
CA VAL A 211 -7.88 26.57 -10.46
C VAL A 211 -6.55 27.02 -11.03
N GLU A 212 -5.44 26.54 -10.44
CA GLU A 212 -4.09 26.76 -10.96
C GLU A 212 -3.24 25.51 -10.75
N ILE A 213 -2.72 24.94 -11.85
CA ILE A 213 -1.96 23.69 -11.84
C ILE A 213 -0.56 23.92 -12.44
N ARG A 214 0.46 23.38 -11.77
CA ARG A 214 1.80 23.22 -12.33
C ARG A 214 2.00 21.77 -12.79
N TYR A 215 2.62 21.60 -13.95
CA TYR A 215 2.96 20.28 -14.47
C TYR A 215 4.41 20.22 -14.95
N SER A 216 4.99 19.01 -14.94
CA SER A 216 6.33 18.79 -15.44
C SER A 216 6.39 19.02 -16.96
N ALA A 217 7.25 19.94 -17.39
CA ALA A 217 7.59 20.14 -18.79
C ALA A 217 9.06 19.73 -19.08
N LYS A 218 9.51 18.64 -18.45
CA LYS A 218 10.81 18.00 -18.73
C LYS A 218 10.68 16.97 -19.84
N THR A 219 11.81 16.69 -20.49
CA THR A 219 11.91 15.71 -21.58
C THR A 219 11.21 14.38 -21.21
N GLY A 220 10.40 13.87 -22.12
CA GLY A 220 9.62 12.64 -21.96
C GLY A 220 8.25 12.80 -21.30
N GLN A 221 8.00 13.93 -20.60
CA GLN A 221 6.68 14.24 -20.03
C GLN A 221 6.01 15.44 -20.68
N LYS A 222 6.80 16.39 -21.18
CA LYS A 222 6.32 17.66 -21.73
C LYS A 222 5.22 17.45 -22.78
N GLU A 223 5.56 16.78 -23.87
CA GLU A 223 4.66 16.60 -25.02
C GLU A 223 3.37 15.87 -24.64
N LYS A 224 3.48 14.86 -23.77
CA LYS A 224 2.32 14.07 -23.32
C LYS A 224 1.39 14.88 -22.41
N ASN A 225 1.95 15.64 -21.48
CA ASN A 225 1.19 16.52 -20.60
C ASN A 225 0.52 17.64 -21.41
N GLU A 226 1.27 18.31 -22.30
CA GLU A 226 0.76 19.39 -23.15
C GLU A 226 -0.35 18.91 -24.09
N ALA A 227 -0.17 17.76 -24.74
CA ALA A 227 -1.21 17.16 -25.60
C ALA A 227 -2.50 16.84 -24.83
N ALA A 228 -2.38 16.30 -23.61
CA ALA A 228 -3.54 15.96 -22.79
C ALA A 228 -4.25 17.23 -22.27
N ILE A 229 -3.49 18.23 -21.83
CA ILE A 229 -3.99 19.53 -21.37
C ILE A 229 -4.75 20.24 -22.50
N ALA A 230 -4.16 20.32 -23.72
CA ALA A 230 -4.80 20.88 -24.89
C ALA A 230 -6.07 20.13 -25.29
N ALA A 231 -6.03 18.79 -25.32
CA ALA A 231 -7.19 17.96 -25.62
C ALA A 231 -8.34 18.15 -24.61
N ALA A 232 -8.03 18.50 -23.36
CA ALA A 232 -9.03 18.85 -22.35
C ALA A 232 -9.49 20.31 -22.41
N GLY A 233 -8.75 21.20 -23.09
CA GLY A 233 -9.00 22.64 -23.18
C GLY A 233 -8.89 23.31 -21.81
N ILE A 234 -7.75 23.13 -21.14
CA ILE A 234 -7.47 23.65 -19.80
C ILE A 234 -6.13 24.40 -19.70
N GLU A 235 -5.57 24.80 -20.84
CA GLU A 235 -4.27 25.49 -20.94
C GLU A 235 -4.24 26.80 -20.13
N SER A 236 -5.37 27.50 -20.05
CA SER A 236 -5.48 28.82 -19.42
C SER A 236 -5.15 28.83 -17.91
N PHE A 237 -5.17 27.66 -17.24
CA PHE A 237 -4.84 27.54 -15.81
C PHE A 237 -3.77 26.47 -15.51
N CYS A 238 -3.11 25.95 -16.55
CA CYS A 238 -2.01 25.01 -16.43
C CYS A 238 -0.69 25.67 -16.83
N ASN A 239 0.29 25.63 -15.95
CA ASN A 239 1.59 26.27 -16.13
C ASN A 239 2.74 25.27 -15.98
N ILE A 240 3.85 25.52 -16.68
CA ILE A 240 5.01 24.63 -16.69
C ILE A 240 5.89 24.76 -15.45
N ARG A 241 6.52 23.65 -15.05
CA ARG A 241 7.61 23.59 -14.08
C ARG A 241 8.82 22.91 -14.73
N THR A 242 9.97 23.60 -14.80
CA THR A 242 11.14 23.17 -15.59
C THR A 242 12.48 23.31 -14.89
N LYS A 243 12.62 24.21 -13.89
CA LYS A 243 13.92 24.60 -13.33
C LYS A 243 14.46 23.68 -12.24
N VAL A 244 13.97 22.43 -12.15
CA VAL A 244 14.50 21.35 -11.31
C VAL A 244 14.77 20.11 -12.16
N SER A 245 15.45 19.10 -11.63
CA SER A 245 15.74 17.88 -12.39
C SER A 245 14.44 17.17 -12.76
N GLN A 246 13.61 16.83 -11.78
CA GLN A 246 12.27 16.29 -11.99
C GLN A 246 11.26 17.05 -11.11
N PRO A 247 10.28 17.72 -11.70
CA PRO A 247 9.13 18.27 -10.98
C PRO A 247 8.19 17.14 -10.55
N HIS A 248 8.62 16.30 -9.56
CA HIS A 248 8.03 15.01 -9.31
C HIS A 248 6.93 15.01 -8.23
N ASN A 249 6.53 16.17 -7.75
CA ASN A 249 5.38 16.31 -6.84
C ASN A 249 4.07 15.78 -7.46
N LYS A 250 3.17 15.34 -6.59
CA LYS A 250 1.81 14.90 -6.91
C LYS A 250 0.89 15.30 -5.76
N PHE A 251 0.58 16.61 -5.71
CA PHE A 251 -0.32 17.12 -4.68
C PHE A 251 -1.31 18.15 -5.22
N MET A 252 -2.42 18.28 -4.54
CA MET A 252 -3.38 19.39 -4.67
C MET A 252 -3.72 19.94 -3.29
N ILE A 253 -3.99 21.21 -3.22
CA ILE A 253 -4.46 21.93 -2.05
C ILE A 253 -5.85 22.46 -2.36
N LEU A 254 -6.80 22.19 -1.47
CA LEU A 254 -8.11 22.81 -1.49
C LEU A 254 -8.08 24.00 -0.53
N CYS A 255 -8.41 25.18 -1.06
CA CYS A 255 -8.64 26.37 -0.26
C CYS A 255 -10.14 26.72 -0.28
N LYS A 256 -10.63 27.30 0.81
CA LYS A 256 -11.97 27.86 0.92
C LYS A 256 -11.87 29.27 1.50
N ASP A 257 -12.55 30.23 0.87
CA ASP A 257 -12.51 31.65 1.26
C ASP A 257 -11.07 32.18 1.46
N GLY A 258 -10.17 31.78 0.52
CA GLY A 258 -8.75 32.15 0.52
C GLY A 258 -7.87 31.41 1.53
N LYS A 259 -8.40 30.49 2.34
CA LYS A 259 -7.65 29.72 3.36
C LYS A 259 -7.46 28.27 2.92
N PRO A 260 -6.23 27.73 2.96
CA PRO A 260 -6.00 26.30 2.70
C PRO A 260 -6.61 25.45 3.81
N ILE A 261 -7.36 24.42 3.42
CA ILE A 261 -8.11 23.58 4.35
C ILE A 261 -7.73 22.10 4.29
N GLU A 262 -7.42 21.60 3.09
CA GLU A 262 -7.15 20.17 2.87
C GLU A 262 -6.09 19.97 1.79
N VAL A 263 -5.41 18.82 1.84
CA VAL A 263 -4.39 18.41 0.86
C VAL A 263 -4.65 16.99 0.38
N TRP A 264 -4.54 16.80 -0.92
CA TRP A 264 -4.32 15.50 -1.56
C TRP A 264 -2.85 15.35 -1.92
N THR A 265 -2.24 14.19 -1.62
CA THR A 265 -0.88 13.84 -2.02
C THR A 265 -0.71 12.33 -2.15
N GLY A 266 0.50 11.85 -2.45
CA GLY A 266 0.81 10.43 -2.54
C GLY A 266 1.76 10.09 -3.67
N SER A 267 1.74 8.81 -4.09
CA SER A 267 2.63 8.29 -5.14
C SER A 267 2.01 8.32 -6.54
N THR A 268 0.72 8.64 -6.67
CA THR A 268 -0.08 8.44 -7.89
C THR A 268 0.22 9.48 -8.95
N ASN A 269 0.78 9.08 -10.08
CA ASN A 269 0.78 9.88 -11.30
C ASN A 269 -0.64 9.94 -11.90
N ILE A 270 -1.00 11.08 -12.49
CA ILE A 270 -2.32 11.27 -13.11
C ILE A 270 -2.31 10.73 -14.54
N THR A 271 -2.16 9.43 -14.64
CA THR A 271 -2.16 8.66 -15.90
C THR A 271 -3.04 7.42 -15.74
N LEU A 272 -3.44 6.81 -16.86
CA LEU A 272 -4.15 5.52 -16.86
C LEU A 272 -3.35 4.46 -16.10
N GLN A 273 -2.03 4.40 -16.35
CA GLN A 273 -1.12 3.49 -15.68
C GLN A 273 -1.03 3.76 -14.17
N GLY A 274 -0.88 5.04 -13.77
CA GLY A 274 -0.72 5.41 -12.37
C GLY A 274 -1.97 5.13 -11.54
N ILE A 275 -3.16 5.33 -12.10
CA ILE A 275 -4.43 5.17 -11.39
C ILE A 275 -4.90 3.70 -11.37
N PHE A 276 -4.72 2.94 -12.47
CA PHE A 276 -5.33 1.62 -12.64
C PHE A 276 -4.34 0.48 -12.80
N GLY A 277 -3.11 0.74 -13.23
CA GLY A 277 -2.13 -0.30 -13.56
C GLY A 277 -1.15 -0.61 -12.44
N GLN A 278 -0.37 0.37 -12.05
CA GLN A 278 0.62 0.25 -10.96
C GLN A 278 -0.06 0.29 -9.59
N SER A 279 0.56 -0.35 -8.58
CA SER A 279 0.12 -0.12 -7.20
C SER A 279 0.53 1.28 -6.77
N ASN A 280 -0.42 2.08 -6.33
CA ASN A 280 -0.24 3.46 -5.90
C ASN A 280 -1.06 3.79 -4.66
N THR A 281 -0.69 4.90 -4.03
CA THR A 281 -1.34 5.45 -2.84
C THR A 281 -1.77 6.89 -3.11
N GLY A 282 -3.00 7.22 -2.72
CA GLY A 282 -3.49 8.57 -2.51
C GLY A 282 -3.70 8.81 -1.03
N HIS A 283 -3.37 10.00 -0.57
CA HIS A 283 -3.52 10.38 0.83
C HIS A 283 -4.18 11.75 0.90
N TRP A 284 -5.38 11.79 1.43
CA TRP A 284 -6.14 13.01 1.65
C TRP A 284 -6.04 13.41 3.12
N ILE A 285 -5.53 14.62 3.37
CA ILE A 285 -5.28 15.16 4.71
C ILE A 285 -6.21 16.34 4.94
N LYS A 286 -7.10 16.21 5.92
CA LYS A 286 -8.07 17.22 6.34
C LYS A 286 -7.56 17.95 7.57
N ASP A 287 -6.48 18.71 7.36
CA ASP A 287 -5.80 19.48 8.40
C ASP A 287 -5.33 20.82 7.82
N ALA A 288 -5.89 21.90 8.29
CA ALA A 288 -5.58 23.25 7.82
C ALA A 288 -4.11 23.63 8.09
N GLY A 289 -3.50 23.13 9.17
CA GLY A 289 -2.09 23.40 9.47
C GLY A 289 -1.14 22.68 8.53
N VAL A 290 -1.51 21.46 8.09
CA VAL A 290 -0.79 20.74 7.03
C VAL A 290 -1.02 21.43 5.69
N ALA A 291 -2.26 21.79 5.36
CA ALA A 291 -2.61 22.47 4.13
C ALA A 291 -1.88 23.82 3.98
N GLU A 292 -1.74 24.57 5.07
CA GLU A 292 -0.99 25.83 5.11
C GLU A 292 0.49 25.63 4.73
N LYS A 293 1.15 24.57 5.22
CA LYS A 293 2.55 24.26 4.86
C LYS A 293 2.70 23.95 3.38
N TYR A 294 1.77 23.19 2.81
CA TYR A 294 1.74 22.93 1.36
C TYR A 294 1.47 24.22 0.58
N PHE A 295 0.62 25.10 1.08
CA PHE A 295 0.30 26.36 0.43
C PHE A 295 1.47 27.36 0.48
N GLN A 296 2.21 27.43 1.58
CA GLN A 296 3.47 28.19 1.69
C GLN A 296 4.48 27.68 0.65
N TYR A 297 4.68 26.38 0.55
CA TYR A 297 5.54 25.79 -0.48
C TYR A 297 5.02 26.11 -1.88
N TRP A 298 3.72 25.94 -2.16
CA TRP A 298 3.09 26.24 -3.43
C TRP A 298 3.32 27.70 -3.87
N ASN A 299 3.10 28.66 -3.00
CA ASN A 299 3.21 30.09 -3.31
C ASN A 299 4.57 30.50 -3.85
N ILE A 300 5.57 29.68 -3.65
CA ILE A 300 6.92 29.94 -4.10
C ILE A 300 7.28 29.07 -5.31
N ILE A 301 6.94 27.77 -5.31
CA ILE A 301 7.25 26.92 -6.47
C ILE A 301 6.42 27.26 -7.70
N LYS A 302 5.27 27.91 -7.56
CA LYS A 302 4.46 28.39 -8.68
C LYS A 302 5.22 29.37 -9.59
N ASP A 303 6.24 30.05 -9.10
CA ASP A 303 7.07 30.98 -9.86
C ASP A 303 8.26 30.28 -10.55
N ASN A 304 8.27 28.96 -10.59
CA ASN A 304 9.26 28.12 -11.26
C ASN A 304 10.71 28.41 -10.81
N PRO A 305 11.02 28.40 -9.50
CA PRO A 305 12.36 28.66 -8.98
C PRO A 305 13.37 27.58 -9.39
N THR A 306 14.66 27.91 -9.32
CA THR A 306 15.77 26.96 -9.51
C THR A 306 15.86 25.95 -8.38
N VAL A 307 16.68 24.89 -8.55
CA VAL A 307 16.95 23.90 -7.49
C VAL A 307 17.40 24.56 -6.19
N ALA A 308 18.38 25.48 -6.27
CA ALA A 308 18.93 26.15 -5.08
C ALA A 308 17.87 27.01 -4.38
N GLN A 309 17.07 27.78 -5.13
CA GLN A 309 15.95 28.55 -4.57
C GLN A 309 14.89 27.65 -3.94
N SER A 310 14.55 26.54 -4.60
CA SER A 310 13.59 25.56 -4.06
C SER A 310 14.09 24.90 -2.79
N ALA A 311 15.41 24.64 -2.65
CA ALA A 311 16.01 24.07 -1.45
C ALA A 311 15.83 24.99 -0.24
N VAL A 312 16.12 26.28 -0.40
CA VAL A 312 15.91 27.28 0.67
C VAL A 312 14.46 27.28 1.16
N ILE A 313 13.50 27.17 0.23
CA ILE A 313 12.07 27.14 0.54
C ILE A 313 11.70 25.87 1.30
N SER A 314 12.15 24.72 0.80
CA SER A 314 11.86 23.41 1.41
C SER A 314 12.37 23.36 2.85
N GLU A 315 13.57 23.90 3.09
CA GLU A 315 14.20 23.94 4.41
C GLU A 315 13.56 24.97 5.35
N ALA A 316 13.06 26.10 4.79
CA ALA A 316 12.33 27.09 5.57
C ALA A 316 10.98 26.56 6.07
N VAL A 317 10.25 25.75 5.27
CA VAL A 317 9.01 25.11 5.72
C VAL A 317 9.29 24.09 6.81
N LYS A 318 10.33 23.26 6.66
CA LYS A 318 10.76 22.28 7.64
C LYS A 318 12.23 21.94 7.46
N ALA A 319 13.07 22.37 8.39
CA ALA A 319 14.49 22.00 8.44
C ALA A 319 14.68 20.49 8.63
N ASP A 320 15.85 19.98 8.22
CA ASP A 320 16.26 18.61 8.53
C ASP A 320 16.29 18.39 10.04
N THR A 321 15.80 17.25 10.46
CA THR A 321 15.77 16.87 11.87
C THR A 321 15.84 15.35 11.98
N ASP A 322 16.36 14.87 13.09
CA ASP A 322 16.30 13.45 13.42
C ASP A 322 14.84 13.01 13.57
N LEU A 323 14.40 12.12 12.67
CA LEU A 323 13.01 11.65 12.60
C LEU A 323 12.63 10.78 13.81
N THR A 324 13.60 10.19 14.49
CA THR A 324 13.37 9.39 15.70
C THR A 324 12.85 10.25 16.85
N THR A 325 13.27 11.54 16.89
CA THR A 325 12.92 12.51 17.94
C THR A 325 11.60 13.25 17.69
N LEU A 326 10.97 13.08 16.52
CA LEU A 326 9.71 13.76 16.20
C LEU A 326 8.64 13.46 17.26
N LYS A 327 7.86 14.46 17.60
CA LYS A 327 6.66 14.32 18.43
C LYS A 327 5.56 13.60 17.63
N LYS A 328 4.54 13.07 18.32
CA LYS A 328 3.34 12.54 17.66
C LYS A 328 2.68 13.62 16.80
N GLY A 329 2.19 13.22 15.62
CA GLY A 329 1.53 14.12 14.67
C GLY A 329 2.02 13.93 13.24
N THR A 330 1.64 14.85 12.38
CA THR A 330 1.95 14.87 10.94
C THR A 330 3.02 15.89 10.64
N HIS A 331 4.12 15.44 10.06
CA HIS A 331 5.26 16.27 9.68
C HIS A 331 5.48 16.19 8.17
N ILE A 332 5.73 17.34 7.54
CA ILE A 332 5.91 17.43 6.09
C ILE A 332 7.34 17.88 5.79
N PHE A 333 7.97 17.19 4.86
CA PHE A 333 9.28 17.53 4.33
C PHE A 333 9.18 17.69 2.82
N PHE A 334 9.61 18.84 2.31
CA PHE A 334 9.71 19.11 0.88
C PHE A 334 11.15 18.95 0.40
N SER A 335 11.31 18.67 -0.88
CA SER A 335 12.55 18.66 -1.63
C SER A 335 12.40 19.54 -2.87
N PRO A 336 13.51 20.02 -3.48
CA PRO A 336 14.89 19.68 -3.17
C PRO A 336 15.39 20.31 -1.86
N ARG A 337 16.54 19.78 -1.37
CA ARG A 337 17.27 20.25 -0.20
C ARG A 337 18.74 20.49 -0.54
N SER A 338 19.42 21.32 0.24
CA SER A 338 20.85 21.65 0.05
C SER A 338 21.78 20.46 0.29
N SER A 339 21.35 19.49 1.11
CA SER A 339 22.11 18.28 1.43
C SER A 339 21.24 17.02 1.41
N PRO A 340 21.82 15.82 1.27
CA PRO A 340 21.10 14.55 1.35
C PRO A 340 20.82 14.08 2.79
N THR A 341 21.03 14.89 3.81
CA THR A 341 20.93 14.54 5.24
C THR A 341 19.60 13.89 5.59
N LEU A 342 18.49 14.36 5.00
CA LEU A 342 17.17 13.77 5.22
C LEU A 342 17.11 12.28 4.84
N LEU A 343 17.88 11.84 3.83
CA LEU A 343 17.94 10.42 3.44
C LEU A 343 18.58 9.57 4.54
N SER A 344 19.64 10.08 5.19
CA SER A 344 20.26 9.44 6.35
C SER A 344 19.28 9.34 7.52
N HIS A 345 18.45 10.37 7.73
CA HIS A 345 17.41 10.32 8.77
C HIS A 345 16.34 9.25 8.47
N TYR A 346 15.96 9.01 7.19
CA TYR A 346 15.08 7.89 6.84
C TYR A 346 15.73 6.54 7.13
N ALA A 347 17.01 6.35 6.77
CA ALA A 347 17.75 5.12 7.05
C ALA A 347 17.85 4.86 8.57
N ASN A 348 18.21 5.88 9.36
CA ASN A 348 18.27 5.80 10.82
C ASN A 348 16.90 5.46 11.44
N LEU A 349 15.82 6.02 10.91
CA LEU A 349 14.47 5.71 11.38
C LEU A 349 14.10 4.24 11.13
N ILE A 350 14.48 3.66 9.98
CA ILE A 350 14.29 2.24 9.70
C ILE A 350 15.15 1.38 10.63
N ASP A 351 16.42 1.77 10.88
CA ASP A 351 17.33 1.05 11.78
C ASP A 351 16.89 1.09 13.25
N SER A 352 16.09 2.10 13.63
CA SER A 352 15.55 2.27 14.98
C SER A 352 14.33 1.39 15.30
N ALA A 353 13.80 0.63 14.33
CA ALA A 353 12.66 -0.26 14.58
C ALA A 353 12.99 -1.31 15.65
N GLU A 354 12.03 -1.57 16.54
CA GLU A 354 12.20 -2.54 17.64
C GLU A 354 11.47 -3.86 17.39
N LYS A 355 10.34 -3.83 16.65
CA LYS A 355 9.48 -5.00 16.42
C LYS A 355 9.29 -5.32 14.96
N MET A 356 9.10 -4.30 14.13
CA MET A 356 8.81 -4.50 12.71
C MET A 356 9.15 -3.28 11.87
N ALA A 357 9.86 -3.49 10.74
CA ALA A 357 10.02 -2.52 9.68
C ALA A 357 9.51 -3.10 8.36
N CYS A 358 8.72 -2.32 7.61
CA CYS A 358 8.24 -2.69 6.27
C CYS A 358 8.56 -1.57 5.30
N MET A 359 9.16 -1.86 4.14
CA MET A 359 9.52 -0.85 3.15
C MET A 359 9.14 -1.28 1.74
N ILE A 360 8.70 -0.32 0.92
CA ILE A 360 8.51 -0.48 -0.53
C ILE A 360 9.49 0.44 -1.27
N ILE A 361 10.22 -0.14 -2.22
CA ILE A 361 11.22 0.56 -3.03
C ILE A 361 10.92 0.33 -4.51
N PRO A 362 10.36 1.33 -5.20
CA PRO A 362 10.01 1.18 -6.62
C PRO A 362 11.19 1.34 -7.59
N PHE A 363 12.31 1.90 -7.12
CA PHE A 363 13.53 2.11 -7.92
C PHE A 363 14.73 1.42 -7.27
N ASN A 364 15.94 1.89 -7.61
CA ASN A 364 17.16 1.38 -7.03
C ASN A 364 17.24 1.73 -5.54
N ILE A 365 17.70 0.79 -4.75
CA ILE A 365 17.96 1.00 -3.32
C ILE A 365 19.26 1.79 -3.14
N ASP A 366 19.21 2.84 -2.32
CA ASP A 366 20.40 3.60 -1.92
C ASP A 366 21.26 2.81 -0.92
N ASP A 367 22.58 3.03 -0.95
CA ASP A 367 23.53 2.29 -0.09
C ASP A 367 23.24 2.47 1.40
N LEU A 368 22.76 3.64 1.83
CA LEU A 368 22.35 3.86 3.21
C LEU A 368 21.32 2.83 3.70
N PHE A 369 20.36 2.46 2.83
CA PHE A 369 19.37 1.43 3.19
C PHE A 369 19.94 0.02 3.05
N ARG A 370 20.84 -0.24 2.07
CA ARG A 370 21.55 -1.52 1.99
C ARG A 370 22.31 -1.81 3.27
N ASP A 371 23.04 -0.82 3.79
CA ASP A 371 23.80 -0.94 5.04
C ASP A 371 22.91 -1.24 6.25
N VAL A 372 21.73 -0.62 6.33
CA VAL A 372 20.73 -0.93 7.36
C VAL A 372 20.24 -2.38 7.25
N TYR A 373 19.93 -2.83 6.04
CA TYR A 373 19.39 -4.19 5.83
C TYR A 373 20.45 -5.29 5.83
N ALA A 374 21.74 -4.96 5.67
CA ALA A 374 22.85 -5.89 5.84
C ALA A 374 23.09 -6.29 7.30
N LYS A 375 22.68 -5.45 8.26
CA LYS A 375 22.81 -5.74 9.68
C LYS A 375 21.92 -6.93 10.08
N ASP A 376 22.37 -7.78 10.98
CA ASP A 376 21.56 -8.79 11.64
C ASP A 376 20.76 -8.14 12.79
N LYS A 377 19.46 -8.26 12.78
CA LYS A 377 18.53 -7.62 13.74
C LYS A 377 17.49 -8.62 14.24
N ASP A 378 17.08 -8.48 15.49
CA ASP A 378 16.11 -9.35 16.13
C ASP A 378 14.62 -8.98 15.87
N HIS A 379 14.35 -7.96 15.03
CA HIS A 379 12.99 -7.56 14.68
C HIS A 379 12.64 -7.97 13.24
N LEU A 380 11.34 -8.09 12.95
CA LEU A 380 10.85 -8.46 11.62
C LEU A 380 11.14 -7.34 10.61
N ARG A 381 11.74 -7.69 9.48
CA ARG A 381 12.01 -6.76 8.39
C ARG A 381 11.48 -7.28 7.07
N TYR A 382 10.76 -6.41 6.35
CA TYR A 382 10.13 -6.76 5.06
C TYR A 382 10.46 -5.71 4.03
N ILE A 383 10.92 -6.12 2.85
CA ILE A 383 11.16 -5.22 1.72
C ILE A 383 10.45 -5.74 0.48
N LEU A 384 9.73 -4.86 -0.19
CA LEU A 384 9.12 -5.09 -1.50
C LEU A 384 9.78 -4.18 -2.53
N PHE A 385 10.46 -4.77 -3.50
CA PHE A 385 11.06 -4.09 -4.64
C PHE A 385 10.15 -4.14 -5.88
N GLU A 386 10.32 -3.20 -6.80
CA GLU A 386 9.79 -3.34 -8.16
C GLU A 386 10.57 -4.38 -8.96
N LYS A 387 11.91 -4.36 -8.87
CA LYS A 387 12.81 -5.19 -9.71
C LYS A 387 13.48 -6.30 -8.92
N ALA A 388 13.46 -7.50 -9.47
CA ALA A 388 14.14 -8.66 -8.87
C ALA A 388 15.67 -8.47 -8.76
N ALA A 389 16.30 -7.69 -9.66
CA ALA A 389 17.71 -7.36 -9.58
C ALA A 389 18.06 -6.59 -8.32
N GLU A 390 17.23 -5.62 -7.93
CA GLU A 390 17.39 -4.84 -6.68
C GLU A 390 17.19 -5.73 -5.44
N ALA A 391 16.21 -6.63 -5.48
CA ALA A 391 16.00 -7.61 -4.41
C ALA A 391 17.21 -8.51 -4.19
N LYS A 392 17.90 -8.91 -5.26
CA LYS A 392 19.13 -9.71 -5.21
C LYS A 392 20.35 -8.91 -4.76
N SER A 393 20.35 -7.58 -4.89
CA SER A 393 21.47 -6.73 -4.48
C SER A 393 21.59 -6.55 -2.97
N VAL A 394 20.53 -6.84 -2.22
CA VAL A 394 20.55 -6.81 -0.76
C VAL A 394 21.13 -8.11 -0.23
N GLN A 395 22.40 -8.07 0.17
CA GLN A 395 23.09 -9.19 0.79
C GLN A 395 22.90 -9.13 2.30
N SER A 396 22.22 -10.10 2.86
CA SER A 396 22.00 -10.18 4.31
C SER A 396 21.91 -11.63 4.75
N ASN A 397 22.52 -11.94 5.89
CA ASN A 397 22.39 -13.21 6.60
C ASN A 397 21.29 -13.19 7.66
N ASP A 398 20.56 -12.08 7.76
CA ASP A 398 19.49 -11.92 8.73
C ASP A 398 18.31 -12.84 8.42
N ARG A 399 17.96 -13.67 9.38
CA ARG A 399 16.82 -14.62 9.30
C ARG A 399 15.46 -13.94 9.43
N ASP A 400 15.45 -12.70 9.92
CA ASP A 400 14.25 -11.92 10.19
C ASP A 400 13.91 -10.94 9.06
N LEU A 401 14.73 -10.97 7.99
CA LEU A 401 14.53 -10.20 6.77
C LEU A 401 13.84 -11.04 5.68
N MET A 402 12.71 -10.55 5.21
CA MET A 402 12.00 -11.09 4.05
C MET A 402 12.03 -10.10 2.89
N ILE A 403 12.52 -10.55 1.73
CA ILE A 403 12.67 -9.73 0.53
C ILE A 403 11.81 -10.32 -0.57
N THR A 404 11.02 -9.48 -1.24
CA THR A 404 10.27 -9.86 -2.45
C THR A 404 10.39 -8.78 -3.53
N ALA A 405 10.01 -9.13 -4.74
CA ALA A 405 10.00 -8.19 -5.85
C ALA A 405 8.77 -8.39 -6.74
N GLY A 406 8.37 -7.33 -7.43
CA GLY A 406 7.44 -7.39 -8.55
C GLY A 406 7.96 -8.40 -9.58
N ALA A 407 7.17 -9.43 -9.84
CA ALA A 407 7.53 -10.48 -10.79
C ALA A 407 6.59 -10.41 -11.99
N ILE A 408 7.17 -10.48 -13.18
CA ILE A 408 6.40 -10.50 -14.42
C ILE A 408 5.60 -11.80 -14.47
N LEU A 409 4.29 -11.66 -14.52
CA LEU A 409 3.36 -12.74 -14.74
C LEU A 409 2.72 -12.59 -16.12
N LYS A 410 2.08 -13.64 -16.58
CA LYS A 410 1.55 -13.73 -17.95
C LYS A 410 0.01 -13.63 -18.00
N THR A 411 -0.61 -13.00 -17.01
CA THR A 411 -2.07 -12.81 -17.03
C THR A 411 -2.46 -11.64 -17.95
N PRO A 412 -3.66 -11.64 -18.56
CA PRO A 412 -4.09 -10.57 -19.44
C PRO A 412 -4.09 -9.17 -18.80
N VAL A 413 -4.41 -9.07 -17.51
CA VAL A 413 -4.33 -7.77 -16.81
C VAL A 413 -2.89 -7.31 -16.66
N GLU A 414 -1.93 -8.20 -16.45
CA GLU A 414 -0.51 -7.86 -16.37
C GLU A 414 0.08 -7.47 -17.72
N GLN A 415 -0.35 -8.15 -18.79
CA GLN A 415 -0.03 -7.76 -20.17
C GLN A 415 -0.58 -6.37 -20.48
N TRP A 416 -1.84 -6.08 -20.13
CA TRP A 416 -2.44 -4.77 -20.28
C TRP A 416 -1.67 -3.69 -19.49
N VAL A 417 -1.30 -3.95 -18.22
CA VAL A 417 -0.47 -3.03 -17.43
C VAL A 417 0.86 -2.77 -18.12
N LYS A 418 1.51 -3.78 -18.68
CA LYS A 418 2.74 -3.63 -19.45
C LYS A 418 2.53 -2.77 -20.70
N GLU A 419 1.45 -2.97 -21.44
CA GLU A 419 1.14 -2.23 -22.67
C GLU A 419 0.86 -0.75 -22.38
N ILE A 420 0.04 -0.43 -21.39
CA ILE A 420 -0.21 0.97 -21.01
C ILE A 420 1.05 1.63 -20.43
N SER A 421 1.96 0.84 -19.82
CA SER A 421 3.26 1.33 -19.35
C SER A 421 4.20 1.63 -20.51
N SER A 422 4.24 0.76 -21.53
CA SER A 422 5.10 0.94 -22.70
C SER A 422 4.70 2.11 -23.58
N LYS A 423 3.40 2.41 -23.65
CA LYS A 423 2.87 3.59 -24.37
C LYS A 423 3.21 4.91 -23.68
N THR A 424 3.51 4.89 -22.38
CA THR A 424 3.75 6.09 -21.57
C THR A 424 5.22 6.32 -21.23
N ASN A 425 6.11 5.32 -21.41
CA ASN A 425 7.48 5.38 -20.90
C ASN A 425 8.52 4.96 -21.95
N THR A 426 9.49 5.85 -22.21
CA THR A 426 10.58 5.65 -23.17
C THR A 426 11.81 4.94 -22.61
N GLY A 427 11.70 4.24 -21.49
CA GLY A 427 12.83 3.58 -20.82
C GLY A 427 12.39 2.57 -19.78
N ALA A 428 13.33 1.96 -19.07
CA ALA A 428 13.14 0.93 -18.04
C ALA A 428 12.20 1.35 -16.89
N GLY A 429 10.94 1.65 -17.22
CA GLY A 429 9.94 2.16 -16.30
C GLY A 429 9.46 1.12 -15.29
N ILE A 430 8.80 1.61 -14.25
CA ILE A 430 8.10 0.81 -13.25
C ILE A 430 6.87 0.19 -13.90
N LEU A 431 6.70 -1.12 -13.69
CA LEU A 431 5.58 -1.85 -14.24
C LEU A 431 4.46 -2.05 -13.20
N TYR A 432 4.80 -2.43 -11.97
CA TYR A 432 3.83 -2.94 -11.01
C TYR A 432 3.80 -2.20 -9.68
N VAL A 433 4.95 -1.96 -9.07
CA VAL A 433 5.07 -1.39 -7.72
C VAL A 433 5.54 0.05 -7.80
N HIS A 434 4.67 1.00 -7.52
CA HIS A 434 4.99 2.44 -7.54
C HIS A 434 4.73 3.15 -6.21
N ASN A 435 4.24 2.43 -5.22
CA ASN A 435 4.11 2.95 -3.86
C ASN A 435 5.49 3.31 -3.28
N LYS A 436 5.53 4.36 -2.49
CA LYS A 436 6.71 4.87 -1.80
C LYS A 436 6.35 5.09 -0.34
N PHE A 437 6.53 4.07 0.47
CA PHE A 437 6.33 4.21 1.90
C PHE A 437 7.12 3.17 2.71
N PHE A 438 7.34 3.50 3.97
CA PHE A 438 7.81 2.53 4.95
C PHE A 438 7.10 2.71 6.28
N LEU A 439 7.08 1.64 7.07
CA LEU A 439 6.41 1.53 8.36
C LEU A 439 7.42 1.13 9.42
N ILE A 440 7.36 1.78 10.57
CA ILE A 440 8.15 1.44 11.75
C ILE A 440 7.19 1.07 12.87
N ASP A 441 7.38 -0.11 13.41
CA ASP A 441 6.63 -0.67 14.53
C ASP A 441 5.11 -0.48 14.41
N PRO A 442 4.51 -0.86 13.24
CA PRO A 442 3.13 -0.54 12.92
C PRO A 442 2.10 -1.11 13.90
N LEU A 443 2.45 -2.14 14.69
CA LEU A 443 1.57 -2.76 15.69
C LEU A 443 1.76 -2.21 17.10
N GLU A 444 2.69 -1.29 17.31
CA GLU A 444 2.97 -0.67 18.60
C GLU A 444 2.05 0.54 18.88
N LYS A 445 2.17 1.14 20.07
CA LYS A 445 1.37 2.32 20.50
C LYS A 445 1.72 3.59 19.73
N VAL A 446 2.96 3.69 19.25
CA VAL A 446 3.48 4.88 18.57
C VAL A 446 4.11 4.45 17.24
N PRO A 447 3.30 3.97 16.29
CA PRO A 447 3.80 3.58 14.97
C PRO A 447 4.26 4.81 14.18
N VAL A 448 5.13 4.58 13.18
CA VAL A 448 5.51 5.62 12.22
C VAL A 448 5.20 5.13 10.81
N VAL A 449 4.56 6.01 10.04
CA VAL A 449 4.31 5.85 8.60
C VAL A 449 5.03 6.97 7.88
N VAL A 450 5.88 6.63 6.92
CA VAL A 450 6.53 7.58 6.01
C VAL A 450 6.05 7.30 4.59
N THR A 451 5.50 8.32 3.92
CA THR A 451 4.91 8.19 2.59
C THR A 451 5.01 9.51 1.82
N GLY A 452 4.71 9.50 0.52
CA GLY A 452 4.71 10.69 -0.32
C GLY A 452 5.06 10.41 -1.78
N SER A 453 5.62 11.40 -2.46
CA SER A 453 6.10 11.27 -3.84
C SER A 453 7.55 10.80 -3.94
N ALA A 454 8.34 10.95 -2.87
CA ALA A 454 9.79 10.73 -2.86
C ALA A 454 10.19 9.25 -2.99
N ASN A 455 11.17 8.97 -3.82
CA ASN A 455 11.69 7.62 -4.11
C ASN A 455 12.75 7.12 -3.12
N PHE A 456 13.00 7.81 -2.02
CA PHE A 456 14.05 7.50 -1.03
C PHE A 456 15.44 7.38 -1.66
N SER A 457 15.82 8.33 -2.49
CA SER A 457 17.12 8.40 -3.17
C SER A 457 17.75 9.78 -3.01
N LYS A 458 19.08 9.87 -3.21
CA LYS A 458 19.79 11.13 -3.14
C LYS A 458 19.20 12.18 -4.08
N SER A 459 18.87 11.80 -5.33
CA SER A 459 18.27 12.74 -6.31
C SER A 459 16.88 13.20 -5.89
N SER A 460 16.06 12.34 -5.27
CA SER A 460 14.75 12.75 -4.72
C SER A 460 14.88 13.77 -3.60
N ILE A 461 16.00 13.76 -2.85
CA ILE A 461 16.23 14.72 -1.77
C ILE A 461 16.84 16.01 -2.29
N THR A 462 17.78 15.98 -3.27
CA THR A 462 18.64 17.13 -3.55
C THR A 462 18.32 17.88 -4.82
N ILE A 463 17.64 17.29 -5.81
CA ILE A 463 17.46 17.90 -7.14
C ILE A 463 16.04 17.79 -7.72
N ASN A 464 15.16 17.00 -7.12
CA ASN A 464 13.77 16.86 -7.55
C ASN A 464 12.82 17.64 -6.64
N ASP A 465 11.70 18.10 -7.20
CA ASP A 465 10.57 18.55 -6.37
C ASP A 465 9.82 17.31 -5.85
N GLU A 466 9.82 17.14 -4.54
CA GLU A 466 9.13 16.02 -3.88
C GLU A 466 8.46 16.49 -2.58
N ASN A 467 7.56 15.68 -2.09
CA ASN A 467 7.06 15.81 -0.72
C ASN A 467 7.06 14.46 -0.01
N THR A 468 7.35 14.49 1.28
CA THR A 468 7.29 13.33 2.17
C THR A 468 6.51 13.69 3.41
N ILE A 469 5.61 12.80 3.82
CA ILE A 469 4.83 12.91 5.04
C ILE A 469 5.34 11.86 6.04
N VAL A 470 5.62 12.30 7.26
CA VAL A 470 5.92 11.43 8.40
C VAL A 470 4.77 11.53 9.39
N ILE A 471 4.05 10.45 9.60
CA ILE A 471 2.91 10.35 10.52
C ILE A 471 3.34 9.48 11.69
N LYS A 472 3.46 10.09 12.89
CA LYS A 472 3.90 9.40 14.11
C LYS A 472 2.78 9.30 15.12
N GLY A 473 2.45 8.08 15.53
CA GLY A 473 1.48 7.78 16.60
C GLY A 473 0.03 7.64 16.15
N ASP A 474 -0.25 7.65 14.84
CA ASP A 474 -1.59 7.33 14.30
C ASP A 474 -1.69 5.83 13.98
N GLN A 475 -2.30 5.08 14.92
CA GLN A 475 -2.47 3.63 14.76
C GLN A 475 -3.43 3.26 13.63
N ARG A 476 -4.46 4.09 13.39
CA ARG A 476 -5.42 3.85 12.31
C ARG A 476 -4.73 3.91 10.95
N VAL A 477 -3.93 4.95 10.71
CA VAL A 477 -3.15 5.09 9.48
C VAL A 477 -2.16 3.94 9.34
N ALA A 478 -1.45 3.58 10.41
CA ALA A 478 -0.50 2.46 10.40
C ALA A 478 -1.17 1.12 10.08
N ASP A 479 -2.37 0.85 10.64
CA ASP A 479 -3.13 -0.38 10.37
C ASP A 479 -3.56 -0.46 8.90
N ILE A 480 -4.01 0.67 8.30
CA ILE A 480 -4.38 0.73 6.88
C ILE A 480 -3.15 0.45 5.99
N TYR A 481 -2.02 1.11 6.25
CA TYR A 481 -0.80 0.88 5.49
C TYR A 481 -0.23 -0.52 5.67
N LEU A 482 -0.26 -1.08 6.88
CA LEU A 482 0.23 -2.44 7.16
C LEU A 482 -0.59 -3.50 6.43
N THR A 483 -1.91 -3.36 6.44
CA THR A 483 -2.80 -4.33 5.77
C THR A 483 -2.64 -4.29 4.26
N GLU A 484 -2.46 -3.12 3.66
CA GLU A 484 -2.18 -2.97 2.23
C GLU A 484 -0.76 -3.41 1.87
N TYR A 485 0.24 -3.10 2.70
CA TYR A 485 1.59 -3.64 2.53
C TYR A 485 1.56 -5.17 2.48
N SER A 486 0.88 -5.78 3.45
CA SER A 486 0.76 -7.24 3.51
C SER A 486 0.07 -7.83 2.29
N ARG A 487 -0.97 -7.15 1.75
CA ARG A 487 -1.66 -7.57 0.53
C ARG A 487 -0.71 -7.56 -0.68
N MET A 488 0.07 -6.49 -0.86
CA MET A 488 1.04 -6.37 -1.95
C MET A 488 2.20 -7.36 -1.78
N PHE A 489 2.78 -7.42 -0.59
CA PHE A 489 3.90 -8.32 -0.30
C PHE A 489 3.53 -9.78 -0.57
N GLU A 490 2.39 -10.23 -0.06
CA GLU A 490 1.90 -11.60 -0.22
C GLU A 490 1.41 -11.92 -1.65
N HIS A 491 1.06 -10.90 -2.44
CA HIS A 491 0.80 -11.07 -3.87
C HIS A 491 2.08 -11.44 -4.62
N PHE A 492 3.19 -10.76 -4.36
CA PHE A 492 4.45 -10.96 -5.08
C PHE A 492 5.32 -12.07 -4.48
N TRP A 493 5.26 -12.30 -3.18
CA TRP A 493 6.14 -13.24 -2.48
C TRP A 493 6.18 -14.66 -3.10
N PRO A 494 5.08 -15.40 -3.26
CA PRO A 494 5.11 -16.74 -3.85
C PRO A 494 5.61 -16.73 -5.31
N ARG A 495 5.32 -15.65 -6.02
CA ARG A 495 5.72 -15.47 -7.42
C ARG A 495 7.20 -15.21 -7.55
N TYR A 496 7.74 -14.33 -6.74
CA TYR A 496 9.18 -14.07 -6.68
C TYR A 496 9.94 -15.34 -6.30
N LEU A 497 9.47 -16.06 -5.29
CA LEU A 497 10.09 -17.31 -4.88
C LEU A 497 10.07 -18.38 -5.99
N SER A 498 9.05 -18.41 -6.85
CA SER A 498 9.01 -19.35 -8.00
C SER A 498 10.06 -19.05 -9.07
N THR A 499 10.65 -17.85 -9.07
CA THR A 499 11.76 -17.47 -9.96
C THR A 499 13.14 -17.87 -9.41
N LEU A 500 13.21 -18.31 -8.16
CA LEU A 500 14.47 -18.74 -7.54
C LEU A 500 14.70 -20.25 -7.74
N PRO A 501 15.93 -20.69 -7.99
CA PRO A 501 16.21 -22.08 -8.40
C PRO A 501 15.96 -23.15 -7.32
N VAL A 502 15.58 -22.78 -6.11
CA VAL A 502 15.71 -23.68 -4.94
C VAL A 502 14.40 -24.19 -4.34
N ARG A 503 13.20 -23.78 -4.80
CA ARG A 503 11.96 -24.20 -4.10
C ARG A 503 10.78 -24.48 -5.03
N SER A 504 10.28 -25.72 -4.94
CA SER A 504 8.93 -26.07 -5.39
C SER A 504 7.90 -25.53 -4.38
N PHE A 505 7.11 -24.51 -4.79
CA PHE A 505 6.02 -23.94 -3.98
C PHE A 505 4.70 -24.71 -4.10
N SER A 506 4.65 -25.75 -4.93
CA SER A 506 3.46 -26.54 -5.20
C SER A 506 3.20 -27.68 -4.20
N LYS A 507 3.88 -27.71 -3.05
CA LYS A 507 3.62 -28.75 -2.06
C LYS A 507 2.16 -28.70 -1.61
N PRO A 508 1.46 -29.86 -1.60
CA PRO A 508 0.11 -29.99 -1.07
C PRO A 508 0.06 -29.62 0.43
N LEU A 509 -1.12 -29.65 1.02
CA LEU A 509 -1.26 -29.53 2.47
C LEU A 509 -0.56 -30.71 3.16
N ASP A 510 0.11 -30.43 4.28
CA ASP A 510 0.81 -31.43 5.09
C ASP A 510 -0.19 -32.32 5.82
N GLU A 511 -0.13 -33.62 5.59
CA GLU A 511 -0.94 -34.64 6.25
C GLU A 511 -0.20 -35.31 7.44
N GLY A 512 1.09 -34.99 7.59
CA GLY A 512 1.96 -35.49 8.67
C GLY A 512 1.92 -34.66 9.96
N TYR A 513 1.09 -33.61 10.01
CA TYR A 513 0.92 -32.73 11.18
C TYR A 513 2.20 -32.01 11.63
N SER A 514 3.17 -31.86 10.78
CA SER A 514 4.44 -31.16 11.09
C SER A 514 4.39 -29.67 10.79
N TRP A 515 3.48 -29.21 9.93
CA TRP A 515 3.37 -27.85 9.43
C TRP A 515 3.33 -26.77 10.55
N HIS A 516 2.77 -27.11 11.71
CA HIS A 516 2.60 -26.13 12.80
C HIS A 516 3.81 -26.04 13.73
N LEU A 517 4.79 -26.97 13.66
CA LEU A 517 5.91 -27.05 14.61
C LEU A 517 6.81 -25.81 14.57
N ASP A 518 7.03 -25.25 13.38
CA ASP A 518 7.84 -24.05 13.18
C ASP A 518 7.28 -22.81 13.90
N TYR A 519 5.98 -22.78 14.17
CA TYR A 519 5.34 -21.67 14.90
C TYR A 519 5.59 -21.72 16.42
N TYR A 520 6.21 -22.77 16.92
CA TYR A 520 6.64 -22.91 18.32
C TYR A 520 8.17 -22.92 18.48
N ASN A 521 8.90 -22.88 17.39
CA ASN A 521 10.36 -22.79 17.38
C ASN A 521 10.80 -21.33 17.27
N THR A 522 11.42 -20.81 18.34
CA THR A 522 11.84 -19.38 18.42
C THR A 522 12.87 -18.98 17.37
N ALA A 523 13.62 -19.93 16.83
CA ALA A 523 14.58 -19.70 15.74
C ALA A 523 13.90 -19.55 14.37
N LYS A 524 12.58 -19.73 14.27
CA LYS A 524 11.84 -19.68 13.01
C LYS A 524 11.05 -18.37 12.87
N MET A 525 11.10 -17.79 11.66
CA MET A 525 10.35 -16.59 11.28
C MET A 525 8.85 -16.69 11.62
N GLY A 526 8.21 -17.86 11.39
CA GLY A 526 6.80 -18.07 11.71
C GLY A 526 6.49 -17.85 13.19
N CYS A 527 7.37 -18.32 14.08
CA CYS A 527 7.22 -18.12 15.54
C CYS A 527 7.39 -16.63 15.90
N LYS A 528 8.42 -15.95 15.36
CA LYS A 528 8.67 -14.53 15.62
C LYS A 528 7.52 -13.66 15.12
N ARG A 529 7.06 -13.89 13.89
CA ARG A 529 5.90 -13.21 13.31
C ARG A 529 4.65 -13.38 14.19
N LYS A 530 4.36 -14.62 14.62
CA LYS A 530 3.24 -14.90 15.52
C LYS A 530 3.36 -14.10 16.83
N LYS A 531 4.53 -14.04 17.45
CA LYS A 531 4.76 -13.27 18.69
C LYS A 531 4.51 -11.78 18.50
N VAL A 532 5.03 -11.19 17.41
CA VAL A 532 4.87 -9.76 17.11
C VAL A 532 3.41 -9.40 16.89
N PHE A 533 2.68 -10.18 16.06
CA PHE A 533 1.26 -9.90 15.81
C PHE A 533 0.38 -10.13 17.04
N ASN A 534 0.67 -11.16 17.85
CA ASN A 534 -0.10 -11.45 19.06
C ASN A 534 0.17 -10.45 20.20
N ALA A 535 1.27 -9.68 20.11
CA ALA A 535 1.61 -8.62 21.05
C ALA A 535 1.11 -7.23 20.63
N MET A 536 0.30 -7.14 19.53
CA MET A 536 -0.24 -5.85 19.06
C MET A 536 -0.88 -5.06 20.18
N LYS A 537 -0.62 -3.73 20.19
CA LYS A 537 -1.14 -2.85 21.23
C LYS A 537 -2.57 -2.41 20.93
N ASP A 538 -3.30 -2.12 22.00
CA ASP A 538 -4.64 -1.52 21.97
C ASP A 538 -5.68 -2.34 21.15
N ALA A 539 -5.52 -3.66 21.10
CA ALA A 539 -6.50 -4.55 20.49
C ALA A 539 -7.77 -4.63 21.37
N LYS A 540 -8.92 -4.32 20.76
CA LYS A 540 -10.24 -4.42 21.40
C LYS A 540 -10.60 -5.88 21.65
N GLU A 541 -11.04 -6.21 22.82
CA GLU A 541 -11.56 -7.54 23.17
C GLU A 541 -13.02 -7.66 22.69
N ASN A 542 -13.35 -8.81 22.08
CA ASN A 542 -14.67 -9.12 21.52
C ASN A 542 -15.18 -10.45 22.04
#